data_d733be2c6e1adf074232a5e99df74ecf
#
_entry.id   d733be2c6e1adf074232a5e99df74ecf
#
_cell.length_a   1.000
_cell.length_b   1.000
_cell.length_c   1.000
_cell.angle_alpha   90.00
_cell.angle_beta   90.00
_cell.angle_gamma   90.00
#
_symmetry.space_group_name_H-M   'P 1'
#
loop_
_entity.id
_entity.type
_entity.pdbx_description
1 polymer ?
#
loop_
_entity_poly.entity_id
_entity_poly.type
_entity_poly.pdbx_seq_one_letter_code
_entity_poly.pdbx_strand_id
1 'polypeptide(L)'
;MNPKKMNTESENILNDIRYTLSSPVNHMIFQKLAAYPSYLKIMWESYKPLVQSKYFEQCANSVRIGAETVINRLIKPTMLCAPPEILNALSPFHAVNAKLLLITSSLRWSIQGKKRTNNLPEELKKALLSQLVTPIKRKPIPIIDLSKADKQIQSLIEDIRTTLHIEVVSLDYLLLAEWPDIFQHLWSLLQSIISQQTYLQLLEEQQHMADDFSINFPLNVDLTPDFLKENNISVAEIEQIHKKLDIFYEVFPKLIANVSFFMLWLQKASVLQK
;
A
#
# COMPACT_ATOMS: atom_id res chain seq x y z
N MET A 1 19.59 -19.43 -0.60
CA MET A 1 19.52 -19.11 0.85
C MET A 1 18.26 -19.72 1.42
N ASN A 2 18.40 -20.64 2.38
CA ASN A 2 17.22 -21.21 3.08
C ASN A 2 16.44 -20.04 3.73
N PRO A 3 15.10 -19.93 3.52
CA PRO A 3 14.31 -18.95 4.24
C PRO A 3 14.42 -19.30 5.73
N LYS A 4 15.08 -18.41 6.51
CA LYS A 4 15.01 -18.52 7.97
C LYS A 4 13.53 -18.62 8.34
N LYS A 5 13.17 -19.72 9.02
CA LYS A 5 11.79 -19.90 9.52
C LYS A 5 11.43 -18.65 10.31
N MET A 6 10.40 -17.94 9.86
CA MET A 6 9.95 -16.71 10.51
C MET A 6 9.58 -17.01 11.96
N ASN A 7 9.90 -16.12 12.89
CA ASN A 7 9.53 -16.25 14.29
C ASN A 7 8.00 -16.24 14.41
N THR A 8 7.44 -17.14 15.23
CA THR A 8 5.99 -17.23 15.49
C THR A 8 5.37 -15.90 15.92
N GLU A 9 6.11 -15.06 16.69
CA GLU A 9 5.67 -13.75 17.09
C GLU A 9 5.50 -12.81 15.87
N SER A 10 6.46 -12.78 14.96
CA SER A 10 6.38 -11.99 13.72
C SER A 10 5.23 -12.47 12.82
N GLU A 11 4.98 -13.77 12.73
CA GLU A 11 3.83 -14.32 11.99
C GLU A 11 2.50 -13.86 12.59
N ASN A 12 2.37 -13.87 13.91
CA ASN A 12 1.18 -13.37 14.60
C ASN A 12 0.95 -11.88 14.33
N ILE A 13 2.01 -11.07 14.39
CA ILE A 13 1.93 -9.63 14.08
C ILE A 13 1.51 -9.41 12.63
N LEU A 14 2.09 -10.13 11.66
CA LEU A 14 1.71 -10.02 10.25
C LEU A 14 0.24 -10.40 10.01
N ASN A 15 -0.25 -11.42 10.69
CA ASN A 15 -1.65 -11.83 10.61
C ASN A 15 -2.59 -10.78 11.23
N ASP A 16 -2.19 -10.14 12.34
CA ASP A 16 -2.93 -9.06 12.97
C ASP A 16 -2.95 -7.80 12.10
N ILE A 17 -1.83 -7.43 11.49
CA ILE A 17 -1.74 -6.35 10.49
C ILE A 17 -2.70 -6.63 9.32
N ARG A 18 -2.62 -7.82 8.73
CA ARG A 18 -3.47 -8.23 7.62
C ARG A 18 -4.94 -8.13 7.97
N TYR A 19 -5.33 -8.62 9.14
CA TYR A 19 -6.71 -8.55 9.62
C TYR A 19 -7.15 -7.10 9.84
N THR A 20 -6.36 -6.30 10.54
CA THR A 20 -6.65 -4.89 10.84
C THR A 20 -6.82 -4.05 9.57
N LEU A 21 -6.00 -4.29 8.56
CA LEU A 21 -6.10 -3.63 7.25
C LEU A 21 -7.25 -4.16 6.38
N SER A 22 -7.96 -5.21 6.80
CA SER A 22 -8.96 -5.91 6.00
C SER A 22 -8.39 -6.42 4.67
N SER A 23 -7.12 -6.86 4.68
CA SER A 23 -6.42 -7.35 3.49
C SER A 23 -6.55 -8.86 3.32
N PRO A 24 -6.62 -9.37 2.07
CA PRO A 24 -6.54 -10.80 1.80
C PRO A 24 -5.12 -11.37 1.85
N VAL A 25 -4.09 -10.49 1.88
CA VAL A 25 -2.67 -10.88 1.78
C VAL A 25 -1.81 -10.18 2.83
N ASN A 26 -0.67 -10.76 3.16
CA ASN A 26 0.38 -10.07 3.90
C ASN A 26 1.17 -9.19 2.93
N HIS A 27 1.12 -7.88 3.10
CA HIS A 27 1.80 -6.95 2.20
C HIS A 27 3.32 -7.00 2.34
N MET A 28 4.00 -6.84 1.21
CA MET A 28 5.46 -7.03 1.10
C MET A 28 6.26 -6.10 2.02
N ILE A 29 5.81 -4.88 2.26
CA ILE A 29 6.46 -3.97 3.20
C ILE A 29 6.59 -4.60 4.59
N PHE A 30 5.51 -5.17 5.14
CA PHE A 30 5.54 -5.79 6.47
C PHE A 30 6.32 -7.10 6.46
N GLN A 31 6.27 -7.88 5.38
CA GLN A 31 7.12 -9.07 5.22
C GLN A 31 8.61 -8.70 5.22
N LYS A 32 9.00 -7.58 4.59
CA LYS A 32 10.38 -7.07 4.62
C LYS A 32 10.77 -6.52 6.00
N LEU A 33 9.83 -5.91 6.72
CA LEU A 33 10.04 -5.43 8.08
C LEU A 33 10.09 -6.57 9.11
N ALA A 34 9.51 -7.73 8.83
CA ALA A 34 9.60 -8.91 9.69
C ALA A 34 11.03 -9.49 9.83
N ALA A 35 11.96 -9.05 8.98
CA ALA A 35 13.39 -9.31 9.18
C ALA A 35 13.97 -8.60 10.43
N TYR A 36 13.22 -7.64 11.01
CA TYR A 36 13.55 -6.85 12.20
C TYR A 36 12.45 -7.02 13.25
N PRO A 37 12.38 -8.18 13.95
CA PRO A 37 11.22 -8.52 14.79
C PRO A 37 10.91 -7.50 15.89
N SER A 38 11.95 -6.99 16.57
CA SER A 38 11.78 -5.96 17.62
C SER A 38 11.17 -4.68 17.06
N TYR A 39 11.65 -4.23 15.88
CA TYR A 39 11.09 -3.06 15.21
C TYR A 39 9.63 -3.31 14.78
N LEU A 40 9.34 -4.45 14.15
CA LEU A 40 7.99 -4.79 13.68
C LEU A 40 6.99 -4.77 14.85
N LYS A 41 7.38 -5.31 16.01
CA LYS A 41 6.56 -5.33 17.22
C LYS A 41 6.28 -3.91 17.72
N ILE A 42 7.32 -3.12 18.00
CA ILE A 42 7.20 -1.75 18.52
C ILE A 42 6.40 -0.89 17.54
N MET A 43 6.70 -0.99 16.26
CA MET A 43 5.98 -0.29 15.18
C MET A 43 4.50 -0.63 15.23
N TRP A 44 4.15 -1.93 15.25
CA TRP A 44 2.76 -2.31 15.18
C TRP A 44 1.97 -1.94 16.45
N GLU A 45 2.56 -2.14 17.62
CA GLU A 45 1.94 -1.72 18.90
C GLU A 45 1.65 -0.22 18.92
N SER A 46 2.56 0.59 18.37
CA SER A 46 2.42 2.05 18.30
C SER A 46 1.38 2.52 17.27
N TYR A 47 1.29 1.84 16.12
CA TYR A 47 0.46 2.28 14.99
C TYR A 47 -0.93 1.65 14.95
N LYS A 48 -1.11 0.47 15.56
CA LYS A 48 -2.39 -0.26 15.52
C LYS A 48 -3.59 0.59 15.96
N PRO A 49 -3.55 1.38 17.06
CA PRO A 49 -4.69 2.21 17.46
C PRO A 49 -5.08 3.24 16.39
N LEU A 50 -4.09 3.85 15.74
CA LEU A 50 -4.34 4.78 14.62
C LEU A 50 -4.97 4.07 13.44
N VAL A 51 -4.38 2.95 12.99
CA VAL A 51 -4.82 2.19 11.81
C VAL A 51 -6.24 1.65 11.97
N GLN A 52 -6.66 1.35 13.20
CA GLN A 52 -8.03 0.92 13.52
C GLN A 52 -9.03 2.07 13.56
N SER A 53 -8.59 3.32 13.59
CA SER A 53 -9.48 4.47 13.75
C SER A 53 -10.21 4.85 12.46
N LYS A 54 -11.44 5.39 12.59
CA LYS A 54 -12.16 6.01 11.48
C LYS A 54 -11.42 7.22 10.90
N TYR A 55 -10.67 7.93 11.74
CA TYR A 55 -9.84 9.04 11.31
C TYR A 55 -8.81 8.59 10.27
N PHE A 56 -8.08 7.51 10.53
CA PHE A 56 -7.11 6.97 9.58
C PHE A 56 -7.77 6.47 8.28
N GLU A 57 -8.93 5.82 8.40
CA GLU A 57 -9.73 5.39 7.25
C GLU A 57 -10.13 6.58 6.37
N GLN A 58 -10.54 7.71 6.97
CA GLN A 58 -10.88 8.92 6.25
C GLN A 58 -9.67 9.53 5.53
N CYS A 59 -8.50 9.58 6.18
CA CYS A 59 -7.25 10.03 5.55
C CYS A 59 -6.89 9.15 4.33
N ALA A 60 -6.96 7.82 4.47
CA ALA A 60 -6.69 6.90 3.37
C ALA A 60 -7.70 7.05 2.22
N ASN A 61 -8.98 7.24 2.54
CA ASN A 61 -10.02 7.49 1.54
C ASN A 61 -9.78 8.80 0.79
N SER A 62 -9.31 9.86 1.46
CA SER A 62 -8.98 11.14 0.80
C SER A 62 -7.88 10.95 -0.25
N VAL A 63 -6.82 10.22 0.07
CA VAL A 63 -5.74 9.90 -0.88
C VAL A 63 -6.28 9.11 -2.07
N ARG A 64 -7.07 8.06 -1.81
CA ARG A 64 -7.65 7.21 -2.84
C ARG A 64 -8.60 7.97 -3.77
N ILE A 65 -9.54 8.76 -3.22
CA ILE A 65 -10.51 9.55 -3.98
C ILE A 65 -9.81 10.61 -4.82
N GLY A 66 -8.74 11.23 -4.30
CA GLY A 66 -7.90 12.14 -5.06
C GLY A 66 -7.34 11.47 -6.32
N ALA A 67 -6.77 10.27 -6.17
CA ALA A 67 -6.28 9.50 -7.30
C ALA A 67 -7.38 9.12 -8.29
N GLU A 68 -8.52 8.59 -7.81
CA GLU A 68 -9.67 8.26 -8.65
C GLU A 68 -10.14 9.47 -9.46
N THR A 69 -10.19 10.65 -8.86
CA THR A 69 -10.65 11.87 -9.50
C THR A 69 -9.77 12.26 -10.68
N VAL A 70 -8.45 12.20 -10.52
CA VAL A 70 -7.50 12.51 -11.59
C VAL A 70 -7.52 11.42 -12.66
N ILE A 71 -7.40 10.16 -12.27
CA ILE A 71 -7.38 9.01 -13.18
C ILE A 71 -8.67 8.94 -14.00
N ASN A 72 -9.84 9.23 -13.41
CA ASN A 72 -11.12 9.22 -14.10
C ASN A 72 -11.18 10.16 -15.32
N ARG A 73 -10.40 11.24 -15.32
CA ARG A 73 -10.27 12.18 -16.45
C ARG A 73 -9.35 11.66 -17.56
N LEU A 74 -8.43 10.76 -17.23
CA LEU A 74 -7.47 10.17 -18.17
C LEU A 74 -8.02 8.94 -18.88
N ILE A 75 -9.05 8.29 -18.33
CA ILE A 75 -9.60 7.06 -18.86
C ILE A 75 -10.52 7.33 -20.05
N LYS A 76 -10.21 6.68 -21.16
CA LYS A 76 -11.11 6.55 -22.34
C LYS A 76 -11.57 5.09 -22.42
N PRO A 77 -12.76 4.76 -21.91
CA PRO A 77 -13.20 3.37 -21.88
C PRO A 77 -13.46 2.87 -23.30
N THR A 78 -13.02 1.64 -23.56
CA THR A 78 -13.38 0.84 -24.74
C THR A 78 -14.16 -0.38 -24.28
N MET A 79 -14.95 -0.99 -25.14
CA MET A 79 -15.69 -2.20 -24.79
C MET A 79 -14.69 -3.34 -24.53
N LEU A 80 -14.77 -3.92 -23.33
CA LEU A 80 -14.07 -5.15 -22.97
C LEU A 80 -14.99 -5.98 -22.06
N CYS A 81 -15.15 -7.26 -22.40
CA CYS A 81 -15.84 -8.20 -21.56
C CYS A 81 -14.89 -8.69 -20.46
N ALA A 82 -15.02 -8.16 -19.25
CA ALA A 82 -14.21 -8.57 -18.11
C ALA A 82 -15.10 -9.26 -17.06
N PRO A 83 -14.65 -10.40 -16.50
CA PRO A 83 -15.38 -11.06 -15.41
C PRO A 83 -15.50 -10.14 -14.19
N PRO A 84 -16.68 -10.06 -13.55
CA PRO A 84 -16.88 -9.20 -12.37
C PRO A 84 -16.01 -9.60 -11.17
N GLU A 85 -15.48 -10.84 -11.17
CA GLU A 85 -14.58 -11.36 -10.16
C GLU A 85 -13.29 -10.55 -10.05
N ILE A 86 -12.81 -9.96 -11.16
CA ILE A 86 -11.60 -9.13 -11.17
C ILE A 86 -11.79 -7.89 -10.30
N LEU A 87 -12.93 -7.22 -10.41
CA LEU A 87 -13.25 -6.05 -9.58
C LEU A 87 -13.30 -6.42 -8.09
N ASN A 88 -13.91 -7.57 -7.77
CA ASN A 88 -13.99 -8.07 -6.40
C ASN A 88 -12.59 -8.41 -5.84
N ALA A 89 -11.72 -8.96 -6.68
CA ALA A 89 -10.36 -9.33 -6.30
C ALA A 89 -9.47 -8.09 -6.10
N LEU A 90 -9.58 -7.06 -6.95
CA LEU A 90 -8.82 -5.82 -6.86
C LEU A 90 -9.30 -4.88 -5.74
N SER A 91 -10.59 -4.89 -5.41
CA SER A 91 -11.18 -3.97 -4.43
C SER A 91 -10.44 -3.89 -3.09
N PRO A 92 -9.98 -5.01 -2.46
CA PRO A 92 -9.20 -4.93 -1.24
C PRO A 92 -7.86 -4.19 -1.39
N PHE A 93 -7.16 -4.40 -2.51
CA PHE A 93 -5.89 -3.74 -2.79
C PHE A 93 -6.10 -2.23 -3.01
N HIS A 94 -7.14 -1.87 -3.75
CA HIS A 94 -7.53 -0.48 -3.97
C HIS A 94 -7.79 0.27 -2.65
N ALA A 95 -8.43 -0.39 -1.68
CA ALA A 95 -8.67 0.19 -0.36
C ALA A 95 -7.41 0.25 0.51
N VAL A 96 -6.50 -0.73 0.39
CA VAL A 96 -5.36 -0.86 1.30
C VAL A 96 -4.13 -0.06 0.83
N ASN A 97 -3.90 0.10 -0.47
CA ASN A 97 -2.69 0.78 -0.97
C ASN A 97 -2.53 2.21 -0.41
N ALA A 98 -3.63 2.97 -0.29
CA ALA A 98 -3.59 4.29 0.34
C ALA A 98 -3.22 4.23 1.83
N LYS A 99 -3.71 3.23 2.56
CA LYS A 99 -3.32 2.98 3.97
C LYS A 99 -1.83 2.67 4.09
N LEU A 100 -1.30 1.87 3.16
CA LEU A 100 0.12 1.52 3.12
C LEU A 100 1.00 2.74 2.84
N LEU A 101 0.59 3.64 1.95
CA LEU A 101 1.30 4.89 1.72
C LEU A 101 1.34 5.74 3.00
N LEU A 102 0.21 5.92 3.68
CA LEU A 102 0.12 6.70 4.91
C LEU A 102 1.00 6.12 6.03
N ILE A 103 0.97 4.80 6.24
CA ILE A 103 1.83 4.12 7.23
C ILE A 103 3.30 4.34 6.85
N THR A 104 3.65 4.12 5.59
CA THR A 104 5.04 4.23 5.11
C THR A 104 5.57 5.66 5.23
N SER A 105 4.80 6.67 4.82
CA SER A 105 5.15 8.08 4.98
C SER A 105 5.39 8.41 6.46
N SER A 106 4.48 8.01 7.33
CA SER A 106 4.58 8.29 8.77
C SER A 106 5.78 7.59 9.44
N LEU A 107 6.07 6.35 9.07
CA LEU A 107 7.26 5.62 9.55
C LEU A 107 8.55 6.27 9.04
N ARG A 108 8.57 6.63 7.75
CA ARG A 108 9.70 7.33 7.12
C ARG A 108 9.98 8.67 7.78
N TRP A 109 8.93 9.45 8.06
CA TRP A 109 9.02 10.71 8.77
C TRP A 109 9.67 10.56 10.15
N SER A 110 9.20 9.60 10.94
CA SER A 110 9.73 9.31 12.27
C SER A 110 11.20 8.86 12.23
N ILE A 111 11.56 7.94 11.32
CA ILE A 111 12.94 7.43 11.18
C ILE A 111 13.93 8.52 10.74
N GLN A 112 13.47 9.55 10.02
CA GLN A 112 14.28 10.72 9.69
C GLN A 112 14.49 11.66 10.88
N GLY A 113 14.01 11.31 12.06
CA GLY A 113 14.13 12.13 13.27
C GLY A 113 13.23 13.37 13.25
N LYS A 114 12.31 13.46 12.30
CA LYS A 114 11.37 14.58 12.21
C LYS A 114 10.27 14.42 13.25
N LYS A 115 10.05 15.48 14.04
CA LYS A 115 9.01 15.50 15.06
C LYS A 115 7.67 15.90 14.45
N ARG A 116 6.59 15.29 14.94
CA ARG A 116 5.25 15.74 14.60
C ARG A 116 5.00 17.13 15.14
N THR A 117 4.38 17.97 14.32
CA THR A 117 4.01 19.35 14.73
C THR A 117 2.65 19.39 15.40
N ASN A 118 2.00 18.27 15.51
CA ASN A 118 0.66 18.10 16.02
C ASN A 118 0.62 18.31 17.56
N ASN A 119 0.19 19.49 17.98
CA ASN A 119 -0.06 19.87 19.37
C ASN A 119 -1.52 19.62 19.79
N LEU A 120 -2.17 18.57 19.24
CA LEU A 120 -3.55 18.26 19.62
C LEU A 120 -3.64 17.96 21.11
N PRO A 121 -4.66 18.50 21.82
CA PRO A 121 -4.95 18.11 23.20
C PRO A 121 -5.14 16.59 23.31
N GLU A 122 -4.67 16.00 24.41
CA GLU A 122 -4.75 14.55 24.63
C GLU A 122 -6.18 14.00 24.53
N GLU A 123 -7.16 14.79 24.97
CA GLU A 123 -8.58 14.41 24.86
C GLU A 123 -9.05 14.32 23.41
N LEU A 124 -8.59 15.24 22.53
CA LEU A 124 -8.91 15.19 21.13
C LEU A 124 -8.20 13.99 20.43
N LYS A 125 -6.94 13.73 20.77
CA LYS A 125 -6.24 12.52 20.30
C LYS A 125 -7.02 11.25 20.66
N LYS A 126 -7.43 11.12 21.91
CA LYS A 126 -8.25 10.00 22.37
C LYS A 126 -9.58 9.92 21.63
N ALA A 127 -10.26 11.04 21.40
CA ALA A 127 -11.52 11.07 20.68
C ALA A 127 -11.34 10.61 19.21
N LEU A 128 -10.27 11.04 18.52
CA LEU A 128 -9.97 10.62 17.15
C LEU A 128 -9.65 9.12 17.06
N LEU A 129 -8.96 8.56 18.05
CA LEU A 129 -8.57 7.15 18.09
C LEU A 129 -9.67 6.22 18.62
N SER A 130 -10.69 6.74 19.33
CA SER A 130 -11.75 5.93 19.95
C SER A 130 -12.80 5.43 18.97
N GLN A 131 -12.98 6.10 17.84
CA GLN A 131 -13.93 5.68 16.81
C GLN A 131 -13.30 4.62 15.91
N LEU A 132 -13.59 3.35 16.16
CA LEU A 132 -12.98 2.24 15.46
C LEU A 132 -13.74 1.84 14.21
N VAL A 133 -12.98 1.34 13.23
CA VAL A 133 -13.49 0.63 12.05
C VAL A 133 -13.48 -0.86 12.37
N THR A 134 -14.57 -1.55 12.09
CA THR A 134 -14.60 -3.01 12.20
C THR A 134 -13.88 -3.64 11.01
N PRO A 135 -12.78 -4.37 11.22
CA PRO A 135 -12.08 -5.03 10.12
C PRO A 135 -12.95 -6.11 9.46
N ILE A 136 -12.88 -6.19 8.14
CA ILE A 136 -13.51 -7.23 7.35
C ILE A 136 -12.57 -8.43 7.27
N LYS A 137 -13.00 -9.57 7.81
CA LYS A 137 -12.22 -10.82 7.67
C LYS A 137 -12.30 -11.30 6.22
N ARG A 138 -11.17 -11.23 5.52
CA ARG A 138 -11.06 -11.70 4.13
C ARG A 138 -10.41 -13.07 4.07
N LYS A 139 -10.88 -13.90 3.16
CA LYS A 139 -10.20 -15.15 2.82
C LYS A 139 -8.88 -14.80 2.11
N PRO A 140 -7.78 -15.54 2.38
CA PRO A 140 -6.56 -15.41 1.60
C PRO A 140 -6.86 -15.61 0.12
N ILE A 141 -6.29 -14.75 -0.71
CA ILE A 141 -6.32 -14.89 -2.18
C ILE A 141 -5.03 -15.59 -2.60
N PRO A 142 -5.09 -16.65 -3.42
CA PRO A 142 -3.90 -17.23 -4.01
C PRO A 142 -3.20 -16.17 -4.89
N ILE A 143 -1.90 -16.08 -4.74
CA ILE A 143 -1.05 -15.23 -5.57
C ILE A 143 -0.20 -16.13 -6.43
N ILE A 144 -0.13 -15.82 -7.73
CA ILE A 144 0.62 -16.63 -8.68
C ILE A 144 2.10 -16.71 -8.28
N ASP A 145 2.66 -17.91 -8.34
CA ASP A 145 4.11 -18.10 -8.21
C ASP A 145 4.76 -17.79 -9.57
N LEU A 146 5.40 -16.63 -9.65
CA LEU A 146 5.99 -16.14 -10.88
C LEU A 146 7.02 -17.09 -11.48
N SER A 147 7.72 -17.88 -10.65
CA SER A 147 8.69 -18.87 -11.11
C SER A 147 8.06 -20.02 -11.89
N LYS A 148 6.75 -20.22 -11.73
CA LYS A 148 5.95 -21.27 -12.39
C LYS A 148 4.98 -20.72 -13.41
N ALA A 149 4.86 -19.39 -13.53
CA ALA A 149 4.02 -18.74 -14.51
C ALA A 149 4.53 -19.02 -15.93
N ASP A 150 3.64 -18.91 -16.90
CA ASP A 150 4.05 -18.99 -18.30
C ASP A 150 4.97 -17.84 -18.72
N LYS A 151 5.63 -17.97 -19.88
CA LYS A 151 6.58 -16.97 -20.37
C LYS A 151 5.91 -15.64 -20.71
N GLN A 152 4.64 -15.63 -21.10
CA GLN A 152 3.90 -14.43 -21.43
C GLN A 152 3.70 -13.57 -20.15
N ILE A 153 3.27 -14.20 -19.07
CA ILE A 153 3.11 -13.53 -17.77
C ILE A 153 4.46 -13.07 -17.21
N GLN A 154 5.49 -13.91 -17.30
CA GLN A 154 6.83 -13.52 -16.84
C GLN A 154 7.33 -12.28 -17.61
N SER A 155 7.15 -12.23 -18.94
CA SER A 155 7.53 -11.09 -19.76
C SER A 155 6.71 -9.84 -19.44
N LEU A 156 5.40 -9.98 -19.22
CA LEU A 156 4.52 -8.88 -18.86
C LEU A 156 4.92 -8.26 -17.52
N ILE A 157 5.20 -9.10 -16.52
CA ILE A 157 5.65 -8.66 -15.21
C ILE A 157 7.02 -7.96 -15.27
N GLU A 158 7.92 -8.46 -16.10
CA GLU A 158 9.23 -7.81 -16.29
C GLU A 158 9.11 -6.46 -17.01
N ASP A 159 8.21 -6.34 -17.98
CA ASP A 159 7.90 -5.06 -18.62
C ASP A 159 7.32 -4.05 -17.61
N ILE A 160 6.38 -4.48 -16.75
CA ILE A 160 5.84 -3.66 -15.67
C ILE A 160 6.96 -3.18 -14.74
N ARG A 161 7.83 -4.10 -14.32
CA ARG A 161 8.94 -3.81 -13.40
C ARG A 161 9.88 -2.76 -13.99
N THR A 162 10.24 -2.94 -15.25
CA THR A 162 11.14 -2.04 -15.97
C THR A 162 10.51 -0.67 -16.22
N THR A 163 9.27 -0.66 -16.71
CA THR A 163 8.55 0.58 -17.06
C THR A 163 8.24 1.44 -15.82
N LEU A 164 7.90 0.81 -14.71
CA LEU A 164 7.61 1.54 -13.47
C LEU A 164 8.85 1.79 -12.61
N HIS A 165 10.03 1.27 -13.00
CA HIS A 165 11.26 1.34 -12.20
C HIS A 165 11.04 0.84 -10.77
N ILE A 166 10.45 -0.36 -10.62
CA ILE A 166 10.19 -0.99 -9.33
C ILE A 166 11.05 -2.24 -9.17
N GLU A 167 11.74 -2.38 -8.04
CA GLU A 167 12.57 -3.57 -7.77
C GLU A 167 11.73 -4.80 -7.46
N VAL A 168 10.57 -4.59 -6.88
CA VAL A 168 9.69 -5.64 -6.38
C VAL A 168 8.30 -5.46 -6.98
N VAL A 169 7.83 -6.50 -7.68
CA VAL A 169 6.49 -6.51 -8.24
C VAL A 169 5.46 -6.64 -7.14
N SER A 170 4.48 -5.75 -7.16
CA SER A 170 3.39 -5.77 -6.17
C SER A 170 2.45 -6.94 -6.38
N LEU A 171 1.83 -7.37 -5.28
CA LEU A 171 0.84 -8.44 -5.25
C LEU A 171 -0.42 -8.11 -6.08
N ASP A 172 -0.71 -6.82 -6.30
CA ASP A 172 -1.79 -6.34 -7.18
C ASP A 172 -1.63 -6.84 -8.62
N TYR A 173 -0.41 -6.76 -9.15
CA TYR A 173 -0.10 -7.25 -10.50
C TYR A 173 -0.07 -8.78 -10.56
N LEU A 174 0.47 -9.43 -9.53
CA LEU A 174 0.49 -10.88 -9.45
C LEU A 174 -0.92 -11.47 -9.32
N LEU A 175 -1.85 -10.75 -8.72
CA LEU A 175 -3.26 -11.11 -8.71
C LEU A 175 -3.87 -11.02 -10.12
N LEU A 176 -3.61 -9.92 -10.85
CA LEU A 176 -4.13 -9.74 -12.21
C LEU A 176 -3.61 -10.79 -13.19
N ALA A 177 -2.48 -11.42 -12.90
CA ALA A 177 -1.93 -12.50 -13.71
C ALA A 177 -2.81 -13.76 -13.77
N GLU A 178 -3.82 -13.88 -12.92
CA GLU A 178 -4.90 -14.90 -13.03
C GLU A 178 -5.78 -14.69 -14.28
N TRP A 179 -5.77 -13.47 -14.86
CA TRP A 179 -6.52 -13.09 -16.09
C TRP A 179 -5.56 -12.48 -17.12
N PRO A 180 -4.68 -13.28 -17.77
CA PRO A 180 -3.56 -12.80 -18.57
C PRO A 180 -3.94 -11.82 -19.68
N ASP A 181 -4.96 -12.15 -20.48
CA ASP A 181 -5.37 -11.33 -21.62
C ASP A 181 -5.91 -9.96 -21.18
N ILE A 182 -6.73 -9.96 -20.11
CA ILE A 182 -7.28 -8.73 -19.56
C ILE A 182 -6.16 -7.89 -18.92
N PHE A 183 -5.25 -8.54 -18.20
CA PHE A 183 -4.13 -7.86 -17.58
C PHE A 183 -3.21 -7.21 -18.63
N GLN A 184 -2.87 -7.93 -19.69
CA GLN A 184 -2.07 -7.39 -20.79
C GLN A 184 -2.77 -6.20 -21.45
N HIS A 185 -4.08 -6.30 -21.68
CA HIS A 185 -4.86 -5.20 -22.26
C HIS A 185 -4.88 -3.97 -21.33
N LEU A 186 -5.19 -4.15 -20.04
CA LEU A 186 -5.20 -3.08 -19.05
C LEU A 186 -3.82 -2.43 -18.90
N TRP A 187 -2.76 -3.23 -18.94
CA TRP A 187 -1.39 -2.71 -18.89
C TRP A 187 -1.04 -1.87 -20.10
N SER A 188 -1.36 -2.33 -21.32
CA SER A 188 -1.12 -1.57 -22.55
C SER A 188 -1.83 -0.21 -22.53
N LEU A 189 -3.04 -0.14 -21.99
CA LEU A 189 -3.77 1.12 -21.83
C LEU A 189 -3.11 2.02 -20.80
N LEU A 190 -2.71 1.47 -19.66
CA LEU A 190 -2.04 2.22 -18.59
C LEU A 190 -0.70 2.80 -19.07
N GLN A 191 0.10 2.06 -19.84
CA GLN A 191 1.35 2.55 -20.43
C GLN A 191 1.17 3.87 -21.20
N SER A 192 0.01 4.09 -21.81
CA SER A 192 -0.28 5.31 -22.57
C SER A 192 -0.42 6.57 -21.69
N ILE A 193 -0.61 6.41 -20.39
CA ILE A 193 -0.83 7.53 -19.45
C ILE A 193 0.27 7.71 -18.42
N ILE A 194 1.07 6.70 -18.11
CA ILE A 194 2.09 6.78 -17.04
C ILE A 194 3.20 7.80 -17.33
N SER A 195 3.45 8.14 -18.59
CA SER A 195 4.40 9.19 -18.98
C SER A 195 3.79 10.60 -19.07
N GLN A 196 2.47 10.72 -18.88
CA GLN A 196 1.80 12.02 -18.96
C GLN A 196 2.10 12.86 -17.70
N GLN A 197 2.28 14.16 -17.90
CA GLN A 197 2.56 15.08 -16.79
C GLN A 197 1.49 15.02 -15.69
N THR A 198 0.22 14.88 -16.06
CA THR A 198 -0.89 14.75 -15.11
C THR A 198 -0.76 13.51 -14.21
N TYR A 199 -0.29 12.39 -14.76
CA TYR A 199 -0.04 11.19 -13.96
C TYR A 199 1.14 11.39 -13.01
N LEU A 200 2.25 11.98 -13.48
CA LEU A 200 3.43 12.24 -12.65
C LEU A 200 3.10 13.20 -11.50
N GLN A 201 2.37 14.28 -11.79
CA GLN A 201 1.89 15.21 -10.76
C GLN A 201 0.99 14.54 -9.74
N LEU A 202 0.12 13.60 -10.16
CA LEU A 202 -0.69 12.83 -9.24
C LEU A 202 0.17 12.03 -8.25
N LEU A 203 1.27 11.42 -8.69
CA LEU A 203 2.15 10.68 -7.78
C LEU A 203 2.76 11.58 -6.70
N GLU A 204 3.24 12.76 -7.09
CA GLU A 204 3.78 13.78 -6.18
C GLU A 204 2.70 14.28 -5.20
N GLU A 205 1.51 14.60 -5.69
CA GLU A 205 0.38 15.05 -4.87
C GLU A 205 -0.02 14.00 -3.81
N GLN A 206 0.00 12.71 -4.16
CA GLN A 206 -0.27 11.63 -3.22
C GLN A 206 0.80 11.55 -2.12
N GLN A 207 2.08 11.71 -2.47
CA GLN A 207 3.17 11.74 -1.50
C GLN A 207 3.03 12.94 -0.56
N HIS A 208 2.80 14.14 -1.09
CA HIS A 208 2.58 15.34 -0.29
C HIS A 208 1.39 15.20 0.65
N MET A 209 0.26 14.70 0.15
CA MET A 209 -0.93 14.46 0.98
C MET A 209 -0.65 13.45 2.11
N ALA A 210 0.09 12.39 1.82
CA ALA A 210 0.45 11.39 2.82
C ALA A 210 1.40 11.96 3.87
N ASP A 211 2.34 12.80 3.49
CA ASP A 211 3.25 13.49 4.41
C ASP A 211 2.50 14.47 5.31
N ASP A 212 1.59 15.27 4.76
CA ASP A 212 0.75 16.20 5.51
C ASP A 212 -0.12 15.48 6.55
N PHE A 213 -0.74 14.36 6.19
CA PHE A 213 -1.46 13.55 7.16
C PHE A 213 -0.53 12.97 8.23
N SER A 214 0.65 12.48 7.83
CA SER A 214 1.61 11.83 8.73
C SER A 214 2.11 12.76 9.83
N ILE A 215 2.35 14.03 9.51
CA ILE A 215 2.77 15.06 10.46
C ILE A 215 1.68 15.30 11.52
N ASN A 216 0.41 15.16 11.13
CA ASN A 216 -0.75 15.46 11.93
C ASN A 216 -1.41 14.24 12.59
N PHE A 217 -0.85 13.05 12.46
CA PHE A 217 -1.42 11.86 13.10
C PHE A 217 -1.41 11.95 14.62
N PRO A 218 -2.51 11.57 15.28
CA PRO A 218 -2.65 11.60 16.74
C PRO A 218 -1.92 10.42 17.40
N LEU A 219 -0.65 10.18 17.05
CA LEU A 219 0.17 9.13 17.63
C LEU A 219 0.90 9.64 18.87
N ASN A 220 1.03 8.78 19.89
CA ASN A 220 1.71 9.09 21.13
C ASN A 220 3.21 8.77 21.11
N VAL A 221 3.64 7.95 20.14
CA VAL A 221 5.03 7.48 20.04
C VAL A 221 5.58 7.82 18.66
N ASP A 222 6.71 8.49 18.63
CA ASP A 222 7.50 8.71 17.45
C ASP A 222 8.64 7.69 17.40
N LEU A 223 8.71 6.91 16.32
CA LEU A 223 9.76 5.90 16.09
C LEU A 223 11.04 6.56 15.57
N THR A 224 11.54 7.55 16.32
CA THR A 224 12.77 8.27 15.98
C THR A 224 14.00 7.38 16.16
N PRO A 225 15.13 7.68 15.52
CA PRO A 225 16.35 6.90 15.69
C PRO A 225 16.80 6.76 17.14
N ASP A 226 16.61 7.79 17.96
CA ASP A 226 17.00 7.74 19.37
C ASP A 226 16.07 6.84 20.18
N PHE A 227 14.77 6.96 20.01
CA PHE A 227 13.79 6.04 20.60
C PHE A 227 14.05 4.58 20.20
N LEU A 228 14.37 4.32 18.93
CA LEU A 228 14.67 2.97 18.44
C LEU A 228 15.94 2.41 19.06
N LYS A 229 17.01 3.22 19.20
CA LYS A 229 18.25 2.81 19.89
C LYS A 229 18.01 2.47 21.38
N GLU A 230 17.22 3.27 22.07
CA GLU A 230 16.81 3.00 23.46
C GLU A 230 16.06 1.66 23.60
N ASN A 231 15.37 1.23 22.52
CA ASN A 231 14.69 -0.05 22.44
C ASN A 231 15.54 -1.17 21.79
N ASN A 232 16.88 -1.05 21.83
CA ASN A 232 17.86 -2.04 21.39
C ASN A 232 17.78 -2.35 19.87
N ILE A 233 17.36 -1.39 19.04
CA ILE A 233 17.46 -1.49 17.58
C ILE A 233 18.75 -0.78 17.15
N SER A 234 19.62 -1.51 16.49
CA SER A 234 20.94 -1.01 16.10
C SER A 234 20.84 0.05 14.99
N VAL A 235 21.83 0.94 14.91
CA VAL A 235 21.92 1.96 13.85
C VAL A 235 21.88 1.32 12.46
N ALA A 236 22.57 0.20 12.27
CA ALA A 236 22.57 -0.52 11.01
C ALA A 236 21.18 -1.04 10.61
N GLU A 237 20.38 -1.54 11.58
CA GLU A 237 18.99 -1.94 11.34
C GLU A 237 18.13 -0.75 10.99
N ILE A 238 18.26 0.38 11.71
CA ILE A 238 17.53 1.61 11.43
C ILE A 238 17.77 2.08 9.99
N GLU A 239 19.04 2.09 9.54
CA GLU A 239 19.39 2.44 8.16
C GLU A 239 18.78 1.49 7.12
N GLN A 240 18.81 0.17 7.40
CA GLN A 240 18.21 -0.82 6.50
C GLN A 240 16.69 -0.71 6.45
N ILE A 241 16.04 -0.42 7.57
CA ILE A 241 14.60 -0.16 7.64
C ILE A 241 14.25 1.08 6.84
N HIS A 242 15.01 2.18 7.03
CA HIS A 242 14.80 3.43 6.29
C HIS A 242 14.87 3.22 4.78
N LYS A 243 15.91 2.53 4.28
CA LYS A 243 16.05 2.20 2.85
C LYS A 243 14.84 1.43 2.32
N LYS A 244 14.29 0.48 3.11
CA LYS A 244 13.08 -0.25 2.70
C LYS A 244 11.86 0.67 2.65
N LEU A 245 11.70 1.55 3.63
CA LEU A 245 10.59 2.51 3.65
C LEU A 245 10.67 3.47 2.46
N ASP A 246 11.86 3.94 2.07
CA ASP A 246 12.05 4.79 0.89
C ASP A 246 11.59 4.10 -0.39
N ILE A 247 11.97 2.82 -0.60
CA ILE A 247 11.52 2.05 -1.76
C ILE A 247 9.99 1.97 -1.82
N PHE A 248 9.33 1.64 -0.71
CA PHE A 248 7.87 1.52 -0.70
C PHE A 248 7.16 2.87 -0.79
N TYR A 249 7.75 3.95 -0.27
CA TYR A 249 7.23 5.31 -0.41
C TYR A 249 7.15 5.75 -1.88
N GLU A 250 8.10 5.31 -2.73
CA GLU A 250 8.09 5.55 -4.17
C GLU A 250 7.14 4.62 -4.94
N VAL A 251 6.86 3.44 -4.41
CA VAL A 251 6.02 2.42 -5.06
C VAL A 251 4.53 2.66 -4.84
N PHE A 252 4.11 2.99 -3.61
CA PHE A 252 2.68 3.06 -3.29
C PHE A 252 1.88 4.11 -4.07
N PRO A 253 2.37 5.32 -4.37
CA PRO A 253 1.63 6.24 -5.23
C PRO A 253 1.32 5.65 -6.60
N LYS A 254 2.28 4.92 -7.20
CA LYS A 254 2.08 4.22 -8.48
C LYS A 254 1.00 3.14 -8.36
N LEU A 255 1.00 2.36 -7.26
CA LEU A 255 -0.02 1.33 -7.03
C LEU A 255 -1.41 1.93 -6.83
N ILE A 256 -1.53 3.03 -6.06
CA ILE A 256 -2.81 3.72 -5.86
C ILE A 256 -3.36 4.20 -7.21
N ALA A 257 -2.54 4.87 -8.02
CA ALA A 257 -2.94 5.38 -9.33
C ALA A 257 -3.31 4.24 -10.30
N ASN A 258 -2.48 3.19 -10.37
CA ASN A 258 -2.64 2.09 -11.32
C ASN A 258 -3.83 1.20 -10.97
N VAL A 259 -4.03 0.88 -9.68
CA VAL A 259 -5.21 0.10 -9.27
C VAL A 259 -6.48 0.93 -9.41
N SER A 260 -6.45 2.26 -9.15
CA SER A 260 -7.56 3.16 -9.47
C SER A 260 -7.90 3.14 -10.97
N PHE A 261 -6.88 3.15 -11.83
CA PHE A 261 -7.07 3.02 -13.27
C PHE A 261 -7.76 1.70 -13.63
N PHE A 262 -7.26 0.58 -13.14
CA PHE A 262 -7.85 -0.74 -13.43
C PHE A 262 -9.30 -0.83 -12.94
N MET A 263 -9.57 -0.39 -11.72
CA MET A 263 -10.91 -0.41 -11.13
C MET A 263 -11.90 0.45 -11.92
N LEU A 264 -11.55 1.71 -12.19
CA LEU A 264 -12.42 2.64 -12.91
C LEU A 264 -12.64 2.22 -14.37
N TRP A 265 -11.58 1.72 -15.03
CA TRP A 265 -11.68 1.24 -16.39
C TRP A 265 -12.63 0.04 -16.50
N LEU A 266 -12.44 -0.97 -15.64
CA LEU A 266 -13.30 -2.16 -15.61
C LEU A 266 -14.77 -1.82 -15.28
N GLN A 267 -14.99 -0.88 -14.36
CA GLN A 267 -16.35 -0.40 -14.03
C GLN A 267 -17.04 0.26 -15.23
N LYS A 268 -16.32 1.16 -15.94
CA LYS A 268 -16.86 1.84 -17.13
C LYS A 268 -17.11 0.87 -18.28
N ALA A 269 -16.21 -0.08 -18.52
CA ALA A 269 -16.36 -1.10 -19.54
C ALA A 269 -17.61 -1.97 -19.32
N SER A 270 -17.91 -2.31 -18.06
CA SER A 270 -19.10 -3.10 -17.70
C SER A 270 -20.42 -2.36 -17.91
N VAL A 271 -20.41 -1.03 -17.86
CA VAL A 271 -21.63 -0.20 -18.13
C VAL A 271 -21.93 -0.12 -19.62
N LEU A 272 -20.93 -0.13 -20.48
CA LEU A 272 -21.10 -0.08 -21.94
C LEU A 272 -21.67 -1.38 -22.54
N GLN A 273 -21.76 -2.45 -21.73
CA GLN A 273 -22.32 -3.75 -22.14
C GLN A 273 -23.82 -3.90 -21.83
N LYS A 274 -24.42 -2.97 -21.12
CA LYS A 274 -25.84 -2.92 -20.79
C LYS A 274 -26.59 -1.99 -21.74
#